data_186463c072a6c81ab407b7458c47e2c5
#
_entry.id   186463c072a6c81ab407b7458c47e2c5
#
_cell.length_a   1.000
_cell.length_b   1.000
_cell.length_c   1.000
_cell.angle_alpha   90.00
_cell.angle_beta   90.00
_cell.angle_gamma   90.00
#
_symmetry.space_group_name_H-M   'P 1'
#
loop_
_entity.id
_entity.type
_entity.pdbx_description
1 polymer ?
#
loop_
_entity_poly.entity_id
_entity_poly.type
_entity_poly.pdbx_seq_one_letter_code
_entity_poly.pdbx_strand_id
1 'polypeptide(L)'
;MEANITLIKGDGIGPEIVNEAVKVLDKIASVYGHKFIYNEILMGGCSIDEYGIPLTDEAVKTAKAADAVLLGAVGGNTDTSPWYKLPPEKRPEAGLLKIRKELGLYANIRPAILFDELRHSCPLKESTGEKGFDFVIFRELTGGLYFGERSTTVVEGKRKAVDTLVYTEGEIERVASRAFEAAQGRRKEVCSVDKANVLDSSRLWRQVVAEVAKDFPEVKLTNMLVDNCAMQLIANPAQFDVILTENMFGDILSDEASMVTGSLGMLPSASLGEGRFGLYEPSHGSAPDIAGKDKANPIATIMSAAMLLRYSFGLSKEAESIEEAVKSVLKEGYRTGDIFSEGNTLIGCKEMGDRIAQEISK
;
A
#
# COMPACT_ATOMS: atom_id res chain seq x y z
N MET A 1 3.95 -9.95 23.73
CA MET A 1 2.50 -9.75 23.58
C MET A 1 1.86 -10.95 22.87
N GLU A 2 0.53 -11.10 22.96
CA GLU A 2 -0.26 -12.03 22.13
C GLU A 2 -1.18 -11.18 21.26
N ALA A 3 -1.31 -11.50 19.95
CA ALA A 3 -2.11 -10.74 19.00
C ALA A 3 -2.72 -11.65 17.92
N ASN A 4 -3.94 -11.32 17.47
CA ASN A 4 -4.65 -12.02 16.42
C ASN A 4 -4.49 -11.26 15.10
N ILE A 5 -3.99 -11.94 14.08
CA ILE A 5 -3.79 -11.39 12.74
C ILE A 5 -4.67 -12.17 11.77
N THR A 6 -5.56 -11.46 11.08
CA THR A 6 -6.28 -12.08 9.96
C THR A 6 -5.40 -12.07 8.72
N LEU A 7 -5.25 -13.24 8.09
CA LEU A 7 -4.53 -13.42 6.84
C LEU A 7 -5.52 -13.49 5.68
N ILE A 8 -5.27 -12.70 4.67
CA ILE A 8 -5.96 -12.75 3.38
C ILE A 8 -4.90 -13.04 2.31
N LYS A 9 -4.69 -14.31 1.98
CA LYS A 9 -3.71 -14.68 0.95
C LYS A 9 -4.14 -14.17 -0.42
N GLY A 10 -5.44 -14.24 -0.72
CA GLY A 10 -6.02 -13.74 -1.96
C GLY A 10 -5.64 -14.56 -3.19
N ASP A 11 -5.29 -13.88 -4.28
CA ASP A 11 -5.14 -14.45 -5.61
C ASP A 11 -3.69 -14.41 -6.12
N GLY A 12 -3.42 -15.17 -7.17
CA GLY A 12 -2.15 -15.14 -7.90
C GLY A 12 -0.93 -15.43 -7.03
N ILE A 13 0.01 -14.47 -6.95
CA ILE A 13 1.21 -14.57 -6.09
C ILE A 13 0.92 -14.36 -4.60
N GLY A 14 -0.29 -13.92 -4.23
CA GLY A 14 -0.65 -13.58 -2.86
C GLY A 14 -0.32 -14.68 -1.84
N PRO A 15 -0.68 -15.97 -2.07
CA PRO A 15 -0.32 -17.06 -1.17
C PRO A 15 1.19 -17.22 -0.94
N GLU A 16 2.02 -17.06 -2.00
CA GLU A 16 3.47 -17.18 -1.91
C GLU A 16 4.07 -16.07 -1.01
N ILE A 17 3.75 -14.82 -1.29
CA ILE A 17 4.32 -13.66 -0.59
C ILE A 17 3.84 -13.55 0.86
N VAL A 18 2.57 -13.92 1.15
CA VAL A 18 2.05 -13.93 2.53
C VAL A 18 2.72 -15.03 3.36
N ASN A 19 2.97 -16.20 2.79
CA ASN A 19 3.66 -17.27 3.51
C ASN A 19 5.08 -16.82 3.93
N GLU A 20 5.79 -16.05 3.09
CA GLU A 20 7.11 -15.52 3.44
C GLU A 20 7.01 -14.43 4.53
N ALA A 21 6.02 -13.56 4.47
CA ALA A 21 5.78 -12.57 5.52
C ALA A 21 5.41 -13.22 6.86
N VAL A 22 4.60 -14.27 6.86
CA VAL A 22 4.28 -15.06 8.07
C VAL A 22 5.53 -15.69 8.66
N LYS A 23 6.39 -16.29 7.84
CA LYS A 23 7.67 -16.83 8.28
C LYS A 23 8.53 -15.80 9.01
N VAL A 24 8.60 -14.59 8.48
CA VAL A 24 9.33 -13.47 9.09
C VAL A 24 8.66 -13.03 10.41
N LEU A 25 7.33 -12.93 10.46
CA LEU A 25 6.59 -12.65 11.70
C LEU A 25 6.81 -13.73 12.77
N ASP A 26 6.82 -15.02 12.39
CA ASP A 26 7.10 -16.13 13.31
C ASP A 26 8.52 -16.06 13.87
N LYS A 27 9.49 -15.66 13.03
CA LYS A 27 10.86 -15.44 13.50
C LYS A 27 10.93 -14.27 14.49
N ILE A 28 10.27 -13.15 14.23
CA ILE A 28 10.13 -12.04 15.18
C ILE A 28 9.49 -12.51 16.48
N ALA A 29 8.39 -13.26 16.39
CA ALA A 29 7.71 -13.80 17.58
C ALA A 29 8.66 -14.66 18.44
N SER A 30 9.44 -15.52 17.80
CA SER A 30 10.43 -16.36 18.47
C SER A 30 11.56 -15.55 19.13
N VAL A 31 12.11 -14.56 18.44
CA VAL A 31 13.26 -13.76 18.90
C VAL A 31 12.87 -12.82 20.04
N TYR A 32 11.70 -12.18 19.93
CA TYR A 32 11.26 -11.15 20.87
C TYR A 32 10.27 -11.63 21.94
N GLY A 33 9.84 -12.91 21.88
CA GLY A 33 8.92 -13.51 22.86
C GLY A 33 7.48 -13.05 22.68
N HIS A 34 7.02 -12.95 21.45
CA HIS A 34 5.61 -12.69 21.11
C HIS A 34 4.90 -13.98 20.71
N LYS A 35 3.56 -13.89 20.60
CA LYS A 35 2.71 -14.96 20.08
C LYS A 35 1.71 -14.35 19.12
N PHE A 36 1.82 -14.67 17.84
CA PHE A 36 0.85 -14.26 16.82
C PHE A 36 -0.05 -15.44 16.49
N ILE A 37 -1.36 -15.17 16.45
CA ILE A 37 -2.39 -16.15 16.11
C ILE A 37 -2.98 -15.73 14.77
N TYR A 38 -2.90 -16.63 13.79
CA TYR A 38 -3.34 -16.35 12.44
C TYR A 38 -4.71 -16.97 12.15
N ASN A 39 -5.63 -16.15 11.62
CA ASN A 39 -6.94 -16.57 11.14
C ASN A 39 -7.03 -16.30 9.65
N GLU A 40 -7.10 -17.34 8.82
CA GLU A 40 -7.17 -17.17 7.36
C GLU A 40 -8.61 -17.01 6.88
N ILE A 41 -8.85 -16.05 6.00
CA ILE A 41 -10.13 -15.82 5.31
C ILE A 41 -9.91 -15.72 3.80
N LEU A 42 -10.93 -16.08 3.02
CA LEU A 42 -10.91 -15.93 1.57
C LEU A 42 -11.45 -14.57 1.16
N MET A 43 -10.77 -13.91 0.22
CA MET A 43 -11.21 -12.68 -0.45
C MET A 43 -10.63 -12.61 -1.86
N GLY A 44 -11.40 -12.07 -2.78
CA GLY A 44 -11.00 -11.94 -4.18
C GLY A 44 -11.54 -13.06 -5.05
N GLY A 45 -10.79 -13.46 -6.06
CA GLY A 45 -11.14 -14.53 -6.98
C GLY A 45 -11.30 -15.88 -6.30
N CYS A 46 -10.40 -16.20 -5.36
CA CYS A 46 -10.49 -17.44 -4.58
C CYS A 46 -11.79 -17.54 -3.77
N SER A 47 -12.32 -16.42 -3.26
CA SER A 47 -13.62 -16.37 -2.59
C SER A 47 -14.79 -16.51 -3.58
N ILE A 48 -14.65 -15.96 -4.79
CA ILE A 48 -15.64 -16.13 -5.85
C ILE A 48 -15.74 -17.59 -6.28
N ASP A 49 -14.60 -18.27 -6.42
CA ASP A 49 -14.56 -19.69 -6.82
C ASP A 49 -15.19 -20.60 -5.76
N GLU A 50 -15.06 -20.28 -4.47
CA GLU A 50 -15.58 -21.09 -3.37
C GLU A 50 -17.04 -20.73 -3.02
N TYR A 51 -17.36 -19.42 -2.97
CA TYR A 51 -18.65 -18.93 -2.43
C TYR A 51 -19.50 -18.16 -3.44
N GLY A 52 -19.02 -17.91 -4.65
CA GLY A 52 -19.73 -17.12 -5.67
C GLY A 52 -19.73 -15.60 -5.43
N ILE A 53 -19.04 -15.13 -4.41
CA ILE A 53 -18.91 -13.71 -4.04
C ILE A 53 -17.49 -13.36 -3.62
N PRO A 54 -17.01 -12.12 -3.87
CA PRO A 54 -15.62 -11.76 -3.61
C PRO A 54 -15.26 -11.62 -2.13
N LEU A 55 -16.24 -11.48 -1.25
CA LEU A 55 -16.04 -11.40 0.21
C LEU A 55 -17.33 -11.72 0.94
N THR A 56 -17.30 -12.72 1.83
CA THR A 56 -18.44 -13.13 2.66
C THR A 56 -18.57 -12.22 3.89
N ASP A 57 -19.77 -12.15 4.47
CA ASP A 57 -20.00 -11.39 5.71
C ASP A 57 -19.31 -12.04 6.92
N GLU A 58 -19.13 -13.36 6.89
CA GLU A 58 -18.37 -14.08 7.94
C GLU A 58 -16.87 -13.72 7.89
N ALA A 59 -16.30 -13.61 6.69
CA ALA A 59 -14.93 -13.16 6.53
C ALA A 59 -14.75 -11.71 7.06
N VAL A 60 -15.73 -10.83 6.80
CA VAL A 60 -15.72 -9.47 7.37
C VAL A 60 -15.76 -9.49 8.90
N LYS A 61 -16.60 -10.35 9.51
CA LYS A 61 -16.66 -10.48 10.98
C LYS A 61 -15.32 -10.96 11.56
N THR A 62 -14.69 -11.94 10.92
CA THR A 62 -13.38 -12.46 11.35
C THR A 62 -12.32 -11.36 11.26
N ALA A 63 -12.30 -10.57 10.18
CA ALA A 63 -11.37 -9.45 10.03
C ALA A 63 -11.60 -8.36 11.09
N LYS A 64 -12.87 -8.03 11.41
CA LYS A 64 -13.21 -7.04 12.46
C LYS A 64 -12.83 -7.50 13.88
N ALA A 65 -12.76 -8.81 14.12
CA ALA A 65 -12.41 -9.38 15.43
C ALA A 65 -10.90 -9.50 15.65
N ALA A 66 -10.08 -9.28 14.62
CA ALA A 66 -8.63 -9.35 14.73
C ALA A 66 -8.02 -8.02 15.22
N ASP A 67 -6.75 -8.05 15.60
CA ASP A 67 -5.98 -6.86 15.97
C ASP A 67 -5.37 -6.16 14.75
N ALA A 68 -5.17 -6.91 13.66
CA ALA A 68 -4.69 -6.41 12.37
C ALA A 68 -5.01 -7.40 11.24
N VAL A 69 -4.93 -6.92 9.99
CA VAL A 69 -5.11 -7.73 8.78
C VAL A 69 -3.87 -7.65 7.91
N LEU A 70 -3.35 -8.80 7.47
CA LEU A 70 -2.29 -8.90 6.46
C LEU A 70 -2.88 -9.49 5.18
N LEU A 71 -2.78 -8.74 4.08
CA LEU A 71 -3.31 -9.10 2.78
C LEU A 71 -2.17 -9.30 1.76
N GLY A 72 -2.27 -10.35 0.96
CA GLY A 72 -1.35 -10.60 -0.16
C GLY A 72 -1.72 -9.79 -1.40
N ALA A 73 -2.56 -10.36 -2.25
CA ALA A 73 -2.97 -9.70 -3.49
C ALA A 73 -4.37 -10.16 -3.92
N VAL A 74 -5.08 -9.33 -4.69
CA VAL A 74 -6.43 -9.61 -5.17
C VAL A 74 -6.52 -9.32 -6.65
N GLY A 75 -7.30 -10.13 -7.36
CA GLY A 75 -7.58 -9.96 -8.79
C GLY A 75 -6.88 -10.96 -9.68
N GLY A 76 -7.07 -10.81 -10.98
CA GLY A 76 -6.52 -11.69 -12.00
C GLY A 76 -6.28 -10.96 -13.32
N ASN A 77 -5.96 -11.70 -14.36
CA ASN A 77 -5.85 -11.12 -15.69
C ASN A 77 -7.23 -10.70 -16.22
N THR A 78 -7.41 -9.43 -16.55
CA THR A 78 -8.69 -8.85 -16.96
C THR A 78 -9.25 -9.45 -18.25
N ASP A 79 -8.40 -9.95 -19.13
CA ASP A 79 -8.81 -10.47 -20.44
C ASP A 79 -9.14 -11.97 -20.38
N THR A 80 -8.45 -12.73 -19.51
CA THR A 80 -8.54 -14.20 -19.51
C THR A 80 -9.24 -14.78 -18.30
N SER A 81 -9.25 -14.09 -17.14
CA SER A 81 -9.89 -14.61 -15.94
C SER A 81 -11.43 -14.58 -16.05
N PRO A 82 -12.13 -15.67 -15.64
CA PRO A 82 -13.59 -15.76 -15.69
C PRO A 82 -14.28 -14.74 -14.78
N TRP A 83 -13.61 -14.25 -13.74
CA TRP A 83 -14.16 -13.29 -12.77
C TRP A 83 -14.55 -11.95 -13.43
N TYR A 84 -13.85 -11.53 -14.49
CA TYR A 84 -14.14 -10.26 -15.17
C TYR A 84 -15.32 -10.31 -16.13
N LYS A 85 -15.90 -11.52 -16.34
CA LYS A 85 -17.20 -11.68 -17.01
C LYS A 85 -18.38 -11.40 -16.07
N LEU A 86 -18.12 -11.35 -14.77
CA LEU A 86 -19.12 -11.01 -13.75
C LEU A 86 -19.41 -9.50 -13.74
N PRO A 87 -20.58 -9.09 -13.23
CA PRO A 87 -20.88 -7.69 -12.98
C PRO A 87 -19.84 -7.06 -12.04
N PRO A 88 -19.55 -5.76 -12.15
CA PRO A 88 -18.48 -5.10 -11.40
C PRO A 88 -18.53 -5.33 -9.89
N GLU A 89 -19.72 -5.37 -9.29
CA GLU A 89 -19.97 -5.59 -7.85
C GLU A 89 -19.65 -7.01 -7.37
N LYS A 90 -19.41 -7.93 -8.30
CA LYS A 90 -19.04 -9.34 -8.03
C LYS A 90 -17.61 -9.68 -8.42
N ARG A 91 -16.83 -8.70 -8.90
CA ARG A 91 -15.43 -8.90 -9.27
C ARG A 91 -14.52 -8.90 -8.02
N PRO A 92 -13.31 -9.43 -8.12
CA PRO A 92 -12.37 -9.49 -7.00
C PRO A 92 -12.17 -8.15 -6.29
N GLU A 93 -12.03 -7.06 -7.04
CA GLU A 93 -11.79 -5.69 -6.53
C GLU A 93 -12.95 -5.17 -5.66
N ALA A 94 -14.18 -5.64 -5.91
CA ALA A 94 -15.33 -5.29 -5.07
C ALA A 94 -15.17 -5.81 -3.64
N GLY A 95 -14.49 -6.96 -3.46
CA GLY A 95 -14.12 -7.48 -2.14
C GLY A 95 -13.18 -6.55 -1.40
N LEU A 96 -12.16 -6.05 -2.10
CA LEU A 96 -11.18 -5.11 -1.53
C LEU A 96 -11.82 -3.77 -1.13
N LEU A 97 -12.67 -3.20 -1.97
CA LEU A 97 -13.41 -1.98 -1.65
C LEU A 97 -14.36 -2.20 -0.46
N LYS A 98 -15.07 -3.36 -0.43
CA LYS A 98 -15.97 -3.72 0.67
C LYS A 98 -15.20 -3.83 1.99
N ILE A 99 -14.08 -4.55 2.05
CA ILE A 99 -13.34 -4.76 3.30
C ILE A 99 -12.77 -3.45 3.84
N ARG A 100 -12.23 -2.59 2.99
CA ARG A 100 -11.71 -1.26 3.40
C ARG A 100 -12.81 -0.40 4.02
N LYS A 101 -13.99 -0.39 3.42
CA LYS A 101 -15.17 0.33 3.92
C LYS A 101 -15.65 -0.25 5.26
N GLU A 102 -15.82 -1.57 5.32
CA GLU A 102 -16.32 -2.28 6.50
C GLU A 102 -15.38 -2.16 7.71
N LEU A 103 -14.08 -2.05 7.47
CA LEU A 103 -13.07 -1.84 8.51
C LEU A 103 -12.81 -0.34 8.81
N GLY A 104 -13.48 0.57 8.12
CA GLY A 104 -13.33 2.01 8.33
C GLY A 104 -11.93 2.55 8.01
N LEU A 105 -11.25 1.96 7.03
CA LEU A 105 -9.87 2.31 6.67
C LEU A 105 -9.88 3.49 5.71
N TYR A 106 -9.49 4.67 6.19
CA TYR A 106 -9.57 5.91 5.42
C TYR A 106 -8.22 6.49 4.99
N ALA A 107 -7.13 6.13 5.66
CA ALA A 107 -5.79 6.62 5.34
C ALA A 107 -4.91 5.48 4.83
N ASN A 108 -4.53 5.55 3.56
CA ASN A 108 -3.57 4.60 2.97
C ASN A 108 -2.19 5.24 2.93
N ILE A 109 -1.23 4.57 3.57
CA ILE A 109 0.15 5.02 3.73
C ILE A 109 1.04 4.19 2.81
N ARG A 110 1.72 4.83 1.87
CA ARG A 110 2.60 4.20 0.88
C ARG A 110 3.99 4.84 0.94
N PRO A 111 4.96 4.26 1.69
CA PRO A 111 6.34 4.72 1.67
C PRO A 111 6.99 4.46 0.31
N ALA A 112 7.81 5.38 -0.16
CA ALA A 112 8.64 5.25 -1.34
C ALA A 112 10.09 5.56 -0.95
N ILE A 113 10.89 4.51 -0.80
CA ILE A 113 12.28 4.58 -0.35
C ILE A 113 13.17 3.96 -1.42
N LEU A 114 14.14 4.71 -1.91
CA LEU A 114 15.19 4.16 -2.77
C LEU A 114 16.30 3.59 -1.88
N PHE A 115 16.38 2.27 -1.82
CA PHE A 115 17.47 1.58 -1.13
C PHE A 115 18.81 1.83 -1.84
N ASP A 116 19.86 2.08 -1.08
CA ASP A 116 21.19 2.31 -1.64
C ASP A 116 21.66 1.14 -2.51
N GLU A 117 21.32 -0.08 -2.10
CA GLU A 117 21.62 -1.33 -2.79
C GLU A 117 20.87 -1.51 -4.11
N LEU A 118 19.81 -0.71 -4.35
CA LEU A 118 18.96 -0.77 -5.54
C LEU A 118 19.04 0.48 -6.42
N ARG A 119 19.98 1.40 -6.16
CA ARG A 119 20.14 2.64 -6.95
C ARG A 119 20.28 2.39 -8.45
N HIS A 120 20.93 1.30 -8.82
CA HIS A 120 21.09 0.89 -10.23
C HIS A 120 19.78 0.47 -10.90
N SER A 121 18.77 0.04 -10.13
CA SER A 121 17.43 -0.31 -10.64
C SER A 121 16.52 0.91 -10.78
N CYS A 122 16.92 2.08 -10.25
CA CYS A 122 16.18 3.32 -10.38
C CYS A 122 16.20 3.79 -11.83
N PRO A 123 15.04 3.99 -12.48
CA PRO A 123 14.98 4.38 -13.89
C PRO A 123 15.27 5.87 -14.13
N LEU A 124 15.45 6.64 -13.05
CA LEU A 124 15.74 8.06 -13.14
C LEU A 124 17.17 8.31 -13.61
N LYS A 125 17.44 9.56 -14.04
CA LYS A 125 18.82 9.97 -14.32
C LYS A 125 19.72 9.71 -13.12
N GLU A 126 20.94 9.25 -13.36
CA GLU A 126 21.91 8.94 -12.31
C GLU A 126 22.06 10.07 -11.29
N SER A 127 22.19 11.32 -11.75
CA SER A 127 22.27 12.51 -10.88
C SER A 127 21.03 12.76 -10.01
N THR A 128 19.89 12.18 -10.33
CA THR A 128 18.66 12.21 -9.50
C THR A 128 18.64 11.04 -8.53
N GLY A 129 18.96 9.83 -8.99
CA GLY A 129 19.01 8.62 -8.18
C GLY A 129 20.13 8.64 -7.13
N GLU A 130 21.28 9.24 -7.43
CA GLU A 130 22.42 9.38 -6.49
C GLU A 130 22.06 10.12 -5.20
N LYS A 131 21.12 11.08 -5.27
CA LYS A 131 20.66 11.83 -4.09
C LYS A 131 19.89 10.95 -3.10
N GLY A 132 19.37 9.82 -3.57
CA GLY A 132 18.41 9.02 -2.83
C GLY A 132 17.11 9.79 -2.57
N PHE A 133 16.09 9.09 -2.13
CA PHE A 133 14.85 9.71 -1.65
C PHE A 133 14.16 8.76 -0.67
N ASP A 134 13.47 9.38 0.27
CA ASP A 134 12.59 8.75 1.25
C ASP A 134 11.41 9.70 1.47
N PHE A 135 10.25 9.35 0.93
CA PHE A 135 9.01 10.07 1.15
C PHE A 135 7.86 9.10 1.35
N VAL A 136 6.75 9.61 1.84
CA VAL A 136 5.54 8.79 2.06
C VAL A 136 4.33 9.49 1.45
N ILE A 137 3.47 8.72 0.79
CA ILE A 137 2.20 9.20 0.25
C ILE A 137 1.09 8.80 1.21
N PHE A 138 0.33 9.79 1.69
CA PHE A 138 -0.93 9.64 2.39
C PHE A 138 -2.07 9.86 1.40
N ARG A 139 -2.73 8.75 1.06
CA ARG A 139 -3.87 8.70 0.15
C ARG A 139 -5.15 8.57 0.97
N GLU A 140 -6.12 9.46 0.79
CA GLU A 140 -7.48 9.20 1.28
C GLU A 140 -8.03 7.95 0.56
N LEU A 141 -8.74 7.06 1.26
CA LEU A 141 -9.01 5.72 0.74
C LEU A 141 -10.50 5.40 0.56
N THR A 142 -11.41 6.17 1.15
CA THR A 142 -12.85 5.81 1.25
C THR A 142 -13.80 6.84 0.66
N GLY A 143 -13.27 7.92 0.10
CA GLY A 143 -14.00 8.97 -0.60
C GLY A 143 -13.65 9.08 -2.08
N GLY A 144 -14.04 10.20 -2.66
CA GLY A 144 -13.68 10.60 -4.02
C GLY A 144 -14.41 9.84 -5.12
N LEU A 145 -13.75 9.76 -6.27
CA LEU A 145 -14.32 9.21 -7.50
C LEU A 145 -14.67 7.71 -7.39
N TYR A 146 -13.90 6.95 -6.60
CA TYR A 146 -14.08 5.50 -6.48
C TYR A 146 -15.31 5.11 -5.65
N PHE A 147 -15.82 6.02 -4.83
CA PHE A 147 -16.96 5.78 -3.95
C PHE A 147 -18.19 6.64 -4.30
N GLY A 148 -18.06 7.56 -5.24
CA GLY A 148 -19.15 8.41 -5.70
C GLY A 148 -20.21 7.65 -6.51
N GLU A 149 -21.34 8.29 -6.72
CA GLU A 149 -22.41 7.77 -7.57
C GLU A 149 -21.93 7.64 -9.01
N ARG A 150 -22.30 6.54 -9.63
CA ARG A 150 -21.95 6.24 -11.02
C ARG A 150 -23.15 5.68 -11.79
N SER A 151 -23.24 6.04 -13.06
CA SER A 151 -24.29 5.53 -13.92
C SER A 151 -23.87 5.49 -15.39
N THR A 152 -24.43 4.54 -16.15
CA THR A 152 -24.38 4.54 -17.60
C THR A 152 -25.81 4.51 -18.14
N THR A 153 -26.17 5.54 -18.89
CA THR A 153 -27.51 5.75 -19.45
C THR A 153 -27.46 5.92 -20.96
N VAL A 154 -28.61 5.86 -21.60
CA VAL A 154 -28.73 6.21 -23.03
C VAL A 154 -29.45 7.55 -23.14
N VAL A 155 -28.84 8.53 -23.76
CA VAL A 155 -29.39 9.84 -24.04
C VAL A 155 -29.32 10.09 -25.55
N GLU A 156 -30.43 10.39 -26.16
CA GLU A 156 -30.55 10.61 -27.63
C GLU A 156 -29.91 9.48 -28.47
N GLY A 157 -30.11 8.21 -28.02
CA GLY A 157 -29.59 7.02 -28.72
C GLY A 157 -28.09 6.76 -28.51
N LYS A 158 -27.38 7.57 -27.73
CA LYS A 158 -25.95 7.42 -27.40
C LYS A 158 -25.73 7.08 -25.94
N ARG A 159 -24.73 6.25 -25.65
CA ARG A 159 -24.35 5.92 -24.27
C ARG A 159 -23.67 7.10 -23.61
N LYS A 160 -24.07 7.41 -22.38
CA LYS A 160 -23.47 8.42 -21.50
C LYS A 160 -23.12 7.77 -20.18
N ALA A 161 -21.84 7.83 -19.77
CA ALA A 161 -21.36 7.42 -18.45
C ALA A 161 -21.06 8.64 -17.59
N VAL A 162 -21.35 8.54 -16.29
CA VAL A 162 -21.11 9.57 -15.29
C VAL A 162 -20.52 8.91 -14.06
N ASP A 163 -19.40 9.46 -13.56
CA ASP A 163 -18.81 9.17 -12.28
C ASP A 163 -18.72 10.48 -11.50
N THR A 164 -19.12 10.44 -10.22
CA THR A 164 -19.20 11.66 -9.39
C THR A 164 -18.06 11.65 -8.35
N LEU A 165 -17.25 12.71 -8.34
CA LEU A 165 -16.22 12.93 -7.35
C LEU A 165 -16.82 13.74 -6.20
N VAL A 166 -16.81 13.17 -4.98
CA VAL A 166 -17.38 13.80 -3.77
C VAL A 166 -16.37 13.70 -2.64
N TYR A 167 -16.16 14.81 -1.94
CA TYR A 167 -15.45 14.89 -0.67
C TYR A 167 -16.21 15.74 0.32
N THR A 168 -16.22 15.30 1.57
CA THR A 168 -16.68 16.07 2.71
C THR A 168 -15.48 16.61 3.50
N GLU A 169 -15.72 17.68 4.27
CA GLU A 169 -14.73 18.26 5.17
C GLU A 169 -14.12 17.24 6.12
N GLY A 170 -14.96 16.40 6.79
CA GLY A 170 -14.47 15.39 7.73
C GLY A 170 -13.62 14.27 7.09
N GLU A 171 -13.87 13.92 5.81
CA GLU A 171 -13.01 12.96 5.10
C GLU A 171 -11.63 13.53 4.84
N ILE A 172 -11.55 14.80 4.53
CA ILE A 172 -10.28 15.50 4.29
C ILE A 172 -9.53 15.71 5.61
N GLU A 173 -10.22 16.20 6.65
CA GLU A 173 -9.65 16.49 7.97
C GLU A 173 -8.96 15.27 8.58
N ARG A 174 -9.63 14.11 8.60
CA ARG A 174 -9.07 12.89 9.22
C ARG A 174 -7.81 12.36 8.53
N VAL A 175 -7.72 12.40 7.20
CA VAL A 175 -6.51 11.96 6.50
C VAL A 175 -5.41 13.02 6.58
N ALA A 176 -5.74 14.30 6.56
CA ALA A 176 -4.80 15.39 6.74
C ALA A 176 -4.13 15.32 8.12
N SER A 177 -4.90 15.16 9.19
CA SER A 177 -4.37 15.01 10.54
C SER A 177 -3.34 13.89 10.63
N ARG A 178 -3.63 12.72 10.04
CA ARG A 178 -2.66 11.59 9.99
C ARG A 178 -1.38 11.93 9.24
N ALA A 179 -1.48 12.67 8.14
CA ALA A 179 -0.31 13.06 7.35
C ALA A 179 0.57 14.07 8.11
N PHE A 180 -0.04 15.03 8.80
CA PHE A 180 0.68 16.00 9.64
C PHE A 180 1.32 15.35 10.87
N GLU A 181 0.61 14.43 11.56
CA GLU A 181 1.17 13.63 12.66
C GLU A 181 2.42 12.85 12.19
N ALA A 182 2.33 12.20 11.03
CA ALA A 182 3.48 11.48 10.46
C ALA A 182 4.65 12.42 10.13
N ALA A 183 4.37 13.60 9.57
CA ALA A 183 5.39 14.58 9.22
C ALA A 183 6.18 15.09 10.45
N GLN A 184 5.55 15.17 11.64
CA GLN A 184 6.23 15.56 12.88
C GLN A 184 7.42 14.65 13.22
N GLY A 185 7.30 13.35 12.93
CA GLY A 185 8.36 12.34 13.12
C GLY A 185 9.36 12.25 11.97
N ARG A 186 9.18 13.03 10.90
CA ARG A 186 10.00 13.06 9.68
C ARG A 186 10.67 14.44 9.50
N ARG A 187 10.79 14.91 8.25
CA ARG A 187 11.42 16.20 7.93
C ARG A 187 10.52 17.42 8.13
N LYS A 188 9.30 17.20 8.64
CA LYS A 188 8.30 18.24 8.96
C LYS A 188 7.83 19.03 7.74
N GLU A 189 7.66 18.35 6.61
CA GLU A 189 7.14 18.96 5.39
C GLU A 189 5.97 18.14 4.84
N VAL A 190 4.84 18.80 4.58
CA VAL A 190 3.65 18.22 3.90
C VAL A 190 3.46 18.95 2.57
N CYS A 191 3.42 18.19 1.49
CA CYS A 191 3.00 18.64 0.17
C CYS A 191 1.57 18.15 -0.08
N SER A 192 0.59 19.05 0.01
CA SER A 192 -0.80 18.74 -0.34
C SER A 192 -0.98 18.81 -1.85
N VAL A 193 -1.41 17.68 -2.44
CA VAL A 193 -1.54 17.53 -3.89
C VAL A 193 -3.02 17.48 -4.28
N ASP A 194 -3.39 18.37 -5.21
CA ASP A 194 -4.78 18.59 -5.62
C ASP A 194 -4.92 19.06 -7.08
N LYS A 195 -6.14 19.35 -7.53
CA LYS A 195 -6.44 19.98 -8.82
C LYS A 195 -7.31 21.24 -8.63
N ALA A 196 -6.98 22.07 -7.65
CA ALA A 196 -7.79 23.21 -7.22
C ALA A 196 -8.01 24.30 -8.28
N ASN A 197 -7.16 24.34 -9.32
CA ASN A 197 -7.36 25.22 -10.46
C ASN A 197 -8.59 24.86 -11.31
N VAL A 198 -9.14 23.64 -11.16
CA VAL A 198 -10.28 23.14 -11.95
C VAL A 198 -11.43 22.65 -11.05
N LEU A 199 -11.15 21.83 -10.02
CA LEU A 199 -12.16 21.08 -9.27
C LEU A 199 -12.59 21.79 -7.97
N ASP A 200 -13.91 21.83 -7.71
CA ASP A 200 -14.45 22.36 -6.45
C ASP A 200 -14.06 21.48 -5.24
N SER A 201 -14.08 20.16 -5.40
CA SER A 201 -13.61 19.22 -4.38
C SER A 201 -12.16 19.47 -3.96
N SER A 202 -11.29 19.79 -4.93
CA SER A 202 -9.88 20.12 -4.66
C SER A 202 -9.73 21.52 -4.02
N ARG A 203 -10.62 22.47 -4.29
CA ARG A 203 -10.64 23.75 -3.58
C ARG A 203 -11.04 23.58 -2.12
N LEU A 204 -12.05 22.75 -1.83
CA LEU A 204 -12.40 22.38 -0.47
C LEU A 204 -11.24 21.65 0.22
N TRP A 205 -10.63 20.67 -0.46
CA TRP A 205 -9.45 19.95 0.02
C TRP A 205 -8.36 20.90 0.52
N ARG A 206 -7.98 21.87 -0.31
CA ARG A 206 -6.94 22.85 0.02
C ARG A 206 -7.31 23.74 1.21
N GLN A 207 -8.57 24.12 1.35
CA GLN A 207 -9.06 24.91 2.50
C GLN A 207 -8.96 24.12 3.80
N VAL A 208 -9.50 22.90 3.83
CA VAL A 208 -9.51 22.06 5.03
C VAL A 208 -8.07 21.66 5.44
N VAL A 209 -7.22 21.28 4.48
CA VAL A 209 -5.81 20.99 4.78
C VAL A 209 -5.09 22.20 5.38
N ALA A 210 -5.38 23.41 4.90
CA ALA A 210 -4.81 24.64 5.49
C ALA A 210 -5.36 24.95 6.88
N GLU A 211 -6.57 24.50 7.21
CA GLU A 211 -7.15 24.61 8.55
C GLU A 211 -6.48 23.63 9.51
N VAL A 212 -6.35 22.36 9.14
CA VAL A 212 -5.63 21.33 9.91
C VAL A 212 -4.18 21.74 10.17
N ALA A 213 -3.49 22.33 9.18
CA ALA A 213 -2.11 22.77 9.34
C ALA A 213 -1.88 23.75 10.49
N LYS A 214 -2.91 24.48 10.94
CA LYS A 214 -2.81 25.43 12.08
C LYS A 214 -2.52 24.71 13.40
N ASP A 215 -2.93 23.44 13.53
CA ASP A 215 -2.70 22.62 14.72
C ASP A 215 -1.27 22.02 14.74
N PHE A 216 -0.54 22.14 13.63
CA PHE A 216 0.82 21.65 13.45
C PHE A 216 1.81 22.75 13.02
N PRO A 217 2.00 23.79 13.82
CA PRO A 217 2.75 25.00 13.40
C PRO A 217 4.22 24.76 13.05
N GLU A 218 4.81 23.63 13.49
CA GLU A 218 6.17 23.22 13.16
C GLU A 218 6.28 22.48 11.82
N VAL A 219 5.16 22.10 11.20
CA VAL A 219 5.13 21.37 9.91
C VAL A 219 4.86 22.36 8.79
N LYS A 220 5.78 22.42 7.85
CA LYS A 220 5.64 23.27 6.66
C LYS A 220 4.65 22.66 5.67
N LEU A 221 3.57 23.38 5.35
CA LEU A 221 2.63 23.03 4.30
C LEU A 221 3.00 23.71 2.98
N THR A 222 3.02 22.92 1.91
CA THR A 222 3.05 23.40 0.53
C THR A 222 1.90 22.80 -0.28
N ASN A 223 1.43 23.50 -1.31
CA ASN A 223 0.39 23.00 -2.21
C ASN A 223 0.97 22.78 -3.60
N MET A 224 0.62 21.69 -4.25
CA MET A 224 1.07 21.38 -5.60
C MET A 224 -0.11 20.84 -6.44
N LEU A 225 -0.18 21.23 -7.71
CA LEU A 225 -1.14 20.59 -8.62
C LEU A 225 -0.66 19.17 -8.97
N VAL A 226 -1.59 18.23 -9.12
CA VAL A 226 -1.28 16.82 -9.33
C VAL A 226 -0.42 16.55 -10.57
N ASP A 227 -0.67 17.27 -11.66
CA ASP A 227 0.13 17.18 -12.87
C ASP A 227 1.58 17.66 -12.66
N ASN A 228 1.79 18.70 -11.85
CA ASN A 228 3.14 19.11 -11.46
C ASN A 228 3.78 18.09 -10.51
N CYS A 229 3.03 17.52 -9.58
CA CYS A 229 3.54 16.48 -8.68
C CYS A 229 4.06 15.28 -9.46
N ALA A 230 3.32 14.77 -10.44
CA ALA A 230 3.76 13.70 -11.31
C ALA A 230 5.08 14.04 -12.03
N MET A 231 5.22 15.25 -12.59
CA MET A 231 6.50 15.69 -13.16
C MET A 231 7.64 15.75 -12.13
N GLN A 232 7.36 16.20 -10.91
CA GLN A 232 8.35 16.37 -9.85
C GLN A 232 8.79 15.05 -9.23
N LEU A 233 7.94 14.01 -9.19
CA LEU A 233 8.33 12.66 -8.79
C LEU A 233 9.46 12.11 -9.68
N ILE A 234 9.45 12.45 -10.97
CA ILE A 234 10.51 12.08 -11.92
C ILE A 234 11.71 13.02 -11.85
N ALA A 235 11.46 14.34 -11.76
CA ALA A 235 12.53 15.33 -11.88
C ALA A 235 13.33 15.52 -10.58
N ASN A 236 12.67 15.49 -9.42
CA ASN A 236 13.28 15.75 -8.11
C ASN A 236 12.49 15.10 -6.97
N PRO A 237 12.44 13.75 -6.88
CA PRO A 237 11.69 13.05 -5.82
C PRO A 237 12.20 13.35 -4.41
N ALA A 238 13.48 13.69 -4.25
CA ALA A 238 14.11 13.99 -2.96
C ALA A 238 13.53 15.23 -2.25
N GLN A 239 12.78 16.08 -2.97
CA GLN A 239 12.12 17.24 -2.37
C GLN A 239 10.94 16.87 -1.46
N PHE A 240 10.32 15.69 -1.67
CA PHE A 240 9.13 15.29 -0.94
C PHE A 240 9.48 14.59 0.37
N ASP A 241 8.75 14.95 1.44
CA ASP A 241 8.75 14.26 2.72
C ASP A 241 7.44 13.50 2.92
N VAL A 242 6.33 14.23 3.05
CA VAL A 242 4.98 13.67 3.08
C VAL A 242 4.17 14.29 1.95
N ILE A 243 3.62 13.45 1.08
CA ILE A 243 2.63 13.84 0.06
C ILE A 243 1.25 13.46 0.62
N LEU A 244 0.35 14.42 0.67
CA LEU A 244 -1.05 14.23 1.08
C LEU A 244 -1.96 14.47 -0.11
N THR A 245 -2.82 13.51 -0.46
CA THR A 245 -3.68 13.62 -1.63
C THR A 245 -4.96 12.80 -1.55
N GLU A 246 -5.91 13.10 -2.43
CA GLU A 246 -7.17 12.40 -2.57
C GLU A 246 -6.99 10.99 -3.16
N ASN A 247 -8.07 10.21 -3.21
CA ASN A 247 -8.05 8.79 -3.52
C ASN A 247 -7.44 8.46 -4.89
N MET A 248 -8.00 9.00 -5.98
CA MET A 248 -7.57 8.67 -7.34
C MET A 248 -6.17 9.21 -7.65
N PHE A 249 -5.85 10.44 -7.23
CA PHE A 249 -4.51 11.00 -7.44
C PHE A 249 -3.48 10.23 -6.63
N GLY A 250 -3.82 9.83 -5.39
CA GLY A 250 -2.94 9.02 -4.55
C GLY A 250 -2.66 7.64 -5.12
N ASP A 251 -3.64 7.04 -5.80
CA ASP A 251 -3.47 5.77 -6.50
C ASP A 251 -2.43 5.89 -7.62
N ILE A 252 -2.63 6.86 -8.51
CA ILE A 252 -1.76 7.06 -9.68
C ILE A 252 -0.35 7.48 -9.26
N LEU A 253 -0.23 8.47 -8.37
CA LEU A 253 1.07 8.97 -7.93
C LEU A 253 1.89 7.94 -7.14
N SER A 254 1.23 7.06 -6.38
CA SER A 254 1.96 6.02 -5.65
C SER A 254 2.45 4.90 -6.56
N ASP A 255 1.73 4.57 -7.62
CA ASP A 255 2.21 3.62 -8.63
C ASP A 255 3.38 4.22 -9.43
N GLU A 256 3.33 5.50 -9.77
CA GLU A 256 4.47 6.22 -10.33
C GLU A 256 5.68 6.22 -9.37
N ALA A 257 5.45 6.54 -8.08
CA ALA A 257 6.48 6.49 -7.06
C ALA A 257 7.11 5.10 -6.91
N SER A 258 6.33 4.04 -7.14
CA SER A 258 6.83 2.67 -7.11
C SER A 258 7.87 2.42 -8.18
N MET A 259 7.61 2.89 -9.37
CA MET A 259 8.53 2.69 -10.50
C MET A 259 9.84 3.44 -10.31
N VAL A 260 9.81 4.62 -9.68
CA VAL A 260 11.07 5.36 -9.42
C VAL A 260 11.93 4.72 -8.32
N THR A 261 11.37 3.86 -7.45
CA THR A 261 12.15 3.06 -6.49
C THR A 261 12.81 1.82 -7.12
N GLY A 262 12.45 1.49 -8.36
CA GLY A 262 13.03 0.39 -9.14
C GLY A 262 12.17 -0.86 -9.25
N SER A 263 11.19 -1.09 -8.37
CA SER A 263 10.23 -2.20 -8.49
C SER A 263 8.99 -2.04 -7.61
N LEU A 264 7.84 -2.42 -8.15
CA LEU A 264 6.58 -2.58 -7.40
C LEU A 264 6.71 -3.59 -6.23
N GLY A 265 7.57 -4.61 -6.38
CA GLY A 265 7.84 -5.61 -5.35
C GLY A 265 8.55 -5.08 -4.10
N MET A 266 8.92 -3.80 -4.09
CA MET A 266 9.59 -3.14 -2.97
C MET A 266 8.68 -2.24 -2.13
N LEU A 267 7.42 -2.03 -2.54
CA LEU A 267 6.54 -1.04 -1.92
C LEU A 267 5.50 -1.66 -1.00
N PRO A 268 5.68 -1.52 0.32
CA PRO A 268 4.66 -1.85 1.29
C PRO A 268 3.54 -0.80 1.30
N SER A 269 2.40 -1.16 1.86
CA SER A 269 1.38 -0.18 2.24
C SER A 269 0.64 -0.56 3.53
N ALA A 270 0.09 0.46 4.18
CA ALA A 270 -0.80 0.32 5.32
C ALA A 270 -2.07 1.11 5.05
N SER A 271 -3.22 0.49 5.27
CA SER A 271 -4.52 1.17 5.28
C SER A 271 -5.00 1.25 6.72
N LEU A 272 -5.07 2.46 7.27
CA LEU A 272 -5.38 2.72 8.67
C LEU A 272 -6.77 3.35 8.81
N GLY A 273 -7.46 2.97 9.89
CA GLY A 273 -8.68 3.57 10.37
C GLY A 273 -8.46 4.42 11.62
N GLU A 274 -9.51 4.55 12.43
CA GLU A 274 -9.39 5.12 13.76
C GLU A 274 -8.59 4.19 14.69
N GLY A 275 -7.81 4.77 15.59
CA GLY A 275 -6.98 4.03 16.53
C GLY A 275 -5.78 3.34 15.87
N ARG A 276 -5.52 2.09 16.27
CA ARG A 276 -4.35 1.31 15.82
C ARG A 276 -4.67 0.20 14.82
N PHE A 277 -5.94 -0.09 14.58
CA PHE A 277 -6.33 -1.14 13.65
C PHE A 277 -5.95 -0.78 12.22
N GLY A 278 -5.40 -1.74 11.47
CA GLY A 278 -5.00 -1.53 10.08
C GLY A 278 -5.04 -2.80 9.25
N LEU A 279 -5.07 -2.59 7.92
CA LEU A 279 -4.86 -3.61 6.91
C LEU A 279 -3.56 -3.27 6.17
N TYR A 280 -2.70 -4.28 6.03
CA TYR A 280 -1.35 -4.17 5.51
C TYR A 280 -1.19 -5.04 4.28
N GLU A 281 -0.78 -4.45 3.17
CA GLU A 281 -0.70 -5.12 1.87
C GLU A 281 0.43 -4.54 1.01
N PRO A 282 1.04 -5.30 0.11
CA PRO A 282 1.93 -4.71 -0.90
C PRO A 282 1.14 -3.83 -1.86
N SER A 283 1.79 -2.86 -2.48
CA SER A 283 1.13 -1.96 -3.44
C SER A 283 0.89 -2.61 -4.81
N HIS A 284 1.53 -3.74 -5.10
CA HIS A 284 1.39 -4.46 -6.36
C HIS A 284 0.15 -5.38 -6.40
N GLY A 285 -0.26 -5.79 -7.60
CA GLY A 285 -1.36 -6.73 -7.84
C GLY A 285 -0.95 -8.21 -7.72
N SER A 286 -1.82 -9.09 -8.21
CA SER A 286 -1.74 -10.55 -8.07
C SER A 286 -0.76 -11.25 -9.03
N ALA A 287 -0.25 -10.58 -10.06
CA ALA A 287 0.71 -11.10 -11.04
C ALA A 287 0.46 -12.57 -11.46
N PRO A 288 -0.70 -12.90 -12.02
CA PRO A 288 -1.13 -14.28 -12.26
C PRO A 288 -0.21 -15.05 -13.22
N ASP A 289 0.56 -14.36 -14.04
CA ASP A 289 1.53 -14.92 -14.99
C ASP A 289 2.74 -15.58 -14.33
N ILE A 290 3.10 -15.16 -13.11
CA ILE A 290 4.23 -15.73 -12.35
C ILE A 290 3.78 -16.51 -11.11
N ALA A 291 2.47 -16.60 -10.83
CA ALA A 291 1.93 -17.32 -9.68
C ALA A 291 2.35 -18.80 -9.68
N GLY A 292 2.76 -19.32 -8.52
CA GLY A 292 3.21 -20.71 -8.33
C GLY A 292 4.59 -21.03 -8.92
N LYS A 293 5.34 -20.02 -9.39
CA LYS A 293 6.64 -20.22 -10.04
C LYS A 293 7.85 -19.83 -9.17
N ASP A 294 7.63 -19.46 -7.93
CA ASP A 294 8.69 -19.01 -7.01
C ASP A 294 9.51 -17.81 -7.56
N LYS A 295 8.84 -16.90 -8.28
CA LYS A 295 9.47 -15.74 -8.93
C LYS A 295 9.09 -14.41 -8.30
N ALA A 296 8.01 -14.37 -7.50
CA ALA A 296 7.53 -13.17 -6.86
C ALA A 296 8.57 -12.59 -5.89
N ASN A 297 8.60 -11.27 -5.78
CA ASN A 297 9.37 -10.58 -4.74
C ASN A 297 8.51 -10.45 -3.47
N PRO A 298 8.85 -11.08 -2.34
CA PRO A 298 8.05 -11.01 -1.12
C PRO A 298 8.35 -9.78 -0.26
N ILE A 299 9.35 -8.94 -0.62
CA ILE A 299 9.86 -7.87 0.23
C ILE A 299 8.75 -6.86 0.56
N ALA A 300 7.92 -6.46 -0.40
CA ALA A 300 6.82 -5.52 -0.15
C ALA A 300 5.84 -6.05 0.93
N THR A 301 5.49 -7.34 0.89
CA THR A 301 4.60 -7.96 1.90
C THR A 301 5.30 -8.11 3.25
N ILE A 302 6.58 -8.44 3.27
CA ILE A 302 7.40 -8.50 4.49
C ILE A 302 7.52 -7.12 5.12
N MET A 303 7.75 -6.08 4.33
CA MET A 303 7.78 -4.69 4.79
C MET A 303 6.39 -4.20 5.24
N SER A 304 5.32 -4.67 4.61
CA SER A 304 3.94 -4.42 5.08
C SER A 304 3.71 -5.06 6.46
N ALA A 305 4.27 -6.25 6.71
CA ALA A 305 4.25 -6.86 8.04
C ALA A 305 5.08 -6.06 9.06
N ALA A 306 6.19 -5.44 8.67
CA ALA A 306 6.91 -4.49 9.53
C ALA A 306 6.05 -3.27 9.88
N MET A 307 5.31 -2.71 8.89
CA MET A 307 4.35 -1.63 9.16
C MET A 307 3.24 -2.07 10.11
N LEU A 308 2.74 -3.32 10.00
CA LEU A 308 1.76 -3.90 10.92
C LEU A 308 2.30 -3.90 12.36
N LEU A 309 3.52 -4.35 12.56
CA LEU A 309 4.17 -4.34 13.88
C LEU A 309 4.29 -2.93 14.44
N ARG A 310 4.69 -1.96 13.62
CA ARG A 310 4.88 -0.56 14.01
C ARG A 310 3.56 0.14 14.34
N TYR A 311 2.60 0.09 13.43
CA TYR A 311 1.38 0.91 13.56
C TYR A 311 0.29 0.25 14.41
N SER A 312 -0.01 -1.04 14.19
CA SER A 312 -1.05 -1.72 14.97
C SER A 312 -0.57 -2.13 16.36
N PHE A 313 0.66 -2.61 16.48
CA PHE A 313 1.14 -3.19 17.74
C PHE A 313 2.08 -2.29 18.53
N GLY A 314 2.60 -1.22 17.94
CA GLY A 314 3.57 -0.31 18.59
C GLY A 314 4.94 -0.96 18.80
N LEU A 315 5.25 -2.01 18.05
CA LEU A 315 6.49 -2.79 18.12
C LEU A 315 7.53 -2.23 17.12
N SER A 316 8.03 -1.01 17.40
CA SER A 316 8.95 -0.31 16.49
C SER A 316 10.30 -1.03 16.34
N LYS A 317 10.85 -1.61 17.41
CA LYS A 317 12.12 -2.34 17.37
C LYS A 317 12.03 -3.60 16.51
N GLU A 318 10.93 -4.32 16.61
CA GLU A 318 10.67 -5.51 15.83
C GLU A 318 10.48 -5.17 14.34
N ALA A 319 9.81 -4.05 14.06
CA ALA A 319 9.68 -3.54 12.70
C ALA A 319 11.05 -3.14 12.12
N GLU A 320 11.87 -2.40 12.86
CA GLU A 320 13.24 -2.02 12.49
C GLU A 320 14.12 -3.26 12.24
N SER A 321 13.98 -4.33 13.05
CA SER A 321 14.70 -5.59 12.84
C SER A 321 14.38 -6.24 11.49
N ILE A 322 13.12 -6.18 11.03
CA ILE A 322 12.75 -6.64 9.69
C ILE A 322 13.36 -5.75 8.61
N GLU A 323 13.28 -4.44 8.76
CA GLU A 323 13.79 -3.46 7.80
C GLU A 323 15.31 -3.59 7.61
N GLU A 324 16.05 -3.79 8.71
CA GLU A 324 17.49 -4.01 8.67
C GLU A 324 17.83 -5.39 8.08
N ALA A 325 17.05 -6.44 8.38
CA ALA A 325 17.24 -7.75 7.77
C ALA A 325 17.07 -7.71 6.23
N VAL A 326 16.07 -6.97 5.74
CA VAL A 326 15.88 -6.74 4.29
C VAL A 326 17.11 -6.04 3.69
N LYS A 327 17.60 -4.97 4.33
CA LYS A 327 18.80 -4.25 3.87
C LYS A 327 20.04 -5.17 3.87
N SER A 328 20.23 -6.00 4.90
CA SER A 328 21.34 -6.94 5.00
C SER A 328 21.35 -7.91 3.81
N VAL A 329 20.22 -8.55 3.52
CA VAL A 329 20.09 -9.50 2.38
C VAL A 329 20.35 -8.80 1.05
N LEU A 330 19.85 -7.58 0.86
CA LEU A 330 20.12 -6.79 -0.34
C LEU A 330 21.60 -6.42 -0.45
N LYS A 331 22.27 -6.08 0.66
CA LYS A 331 23.69 -5.74 0.71
C LYS A 331 24.58 -6.95 0.39
N GLU A 332 24.16 -8.16 0.76
CA GLU A 332 24.82 -9.41 0.39
C GLU A 332 24.69 -9.77 -1.09
N GLY A 333 23.90 -9.01 -1.86
CA GLY A 333 23.77 -9.16 -3.30
C GLY A 333 22.68 -10.16 -3.73
N TYR A 334 21.76 -10.56 -2.85
CA TYR A 334 20.63 -11.42 -3.25
C TYR A 334 19.50 -10.59 -3.85
N ARG A 335 18.94 -11.07 -4.98
CA ARG A 335 17.90 -10.37 -5.74
C ARG A 335 16.85 -11.32 -6.26
N THR A 336 15.59 -10.91 -6.21
CA THR A 336 14.53 -11.51 -7.03
C THR A 336 14.58 -10.96 -8.46
N GLY A 337 13.84 -11.58 -9.39
CA GLY A 337 13.97 -11.28 -10.81
C GLY A 337 13.65 -9.84 -11.21
N ASP A 338 12.75 -9.18 -10.48
CA ASP A 338 12.32 -7.80 -10.72
C ASP A 338 13.35 -6.73 -10.34
N ILE A 339 14.25 -7.05 -9.40
CA ILE A 339 15.32 -6.17 -8.91
C ILE A 339 16.72 -6.72 -9.24
N PHE A 340 16.80 -7.72 -10.13
CA PHE A 340 18.07 -8.35 -10.50
C PHE A 340 18.94 -7.44 -11.35
N SER A 341 20.23 -7.47 -11.09
CA SER A 341 21.26 -6.87 -11.92
C SER A 341 22.52 -7.74 -11.96
N GLU A 342 23.33 -7.56 -12.99
CA GLU A 342 24.58 -8.30 -13.18
C GLU A 342 25.51 -8.15 -11.97
N GLY A 343 26.15 -9.24 -11.55
CA GLY A 343 26.99 -9.28 -10.36
C GLY A 343 26.27 -9.69 -9.07
N ASN A 344 24.94 -9.80 -9.09
CA ASN A 344 24.15 -10.27 -7.96
C ASN A 344 23.73 -11.74 -8.13
N THR A 345 23.23 -12.33 -7.04
CA THR A 345 22.72 -13.71 -7.02
C THR A 345 21.18 -13.68 -7.15
N LEU A 346 20.69 -14.25 -8.26
CA LEU A 346 19.25 -14.41 -8.49
C LEU A 346 18.69 -15.51 -7.59
N ILE A 347 17.65 -15.18 -6.82
CA ILE A 347 16.94 -16.12 -5.95
C ILE A 347 15.43 -16.05 -6.15
N GLY A 348 14.71 -17.07 -5.66
CA GLY A 348 13.24 -17.11 -5.70
C GLY A 348 12.58 -16.43 -4.50
N CYS A 349 11.25 -16.42 -4.52
CA CYS A 349 10.40 -15.86 -3.47
C CYS A 349 10.70 -16.50 -2.10
N LYS A 350 10.71 -17.83 -2.07
CA LYS A 350 10.92 -18.61 -0.85
C LYS A 350 12.32 -18.38 -0.25
N GLU A 351 13.35 -18.42 -1.08
CA GLU A 351 14.72 -18.21 -0.62
C GLU A 351 14.92 -16.78 -0.10
N MET A 352 14.31 -15.78 -0.74
CA MET A 352 14.34 -14.40 -0.23
C MET A 352 13.74 -14.30 1.18
N GLY A 353 12.57 -14.88 1.42
CA GLY A 353 11.95 -14.91 2.74
C GLY A 353 12.77 -15.70 3.78
N ASP A 354 13.37 -16.83 3.40
CA ASP A 354 14.24 -17.62 4.26
C ASP A 354 15.47 -16.83 4.73
N ARG A 355 16.12 -16.09 3.81
CA ARG A 355 17.29 -15.26 4.12
C ARG A 355 16.94 -14.09 5.02
N ILE A 356 15.85 -13.37 4.72
CA ILE A 356 15.39 -12.28 5.59
C ILE A 356 15.10 -12.79 6.99
N ALA A 357 14.42 -13.94 7.13
CA ALA A 357 14.14 -14.53 8.43
C ALA A 357 15.43 -14.94 9.20
N GLN A 358 16.47 -15.40 8.49
CA GLN A 358 17.76 -15.75 9.10
C GLN A 358 18.51 -14.55 9.66
N GLU A 359 18.46 -13.40 8.98
CA GLU A 359 19.11 -12.15 9.41
C GLU A 359 18.48 -11.54 10.68
N ILE A 360 17.24 -11.89 11.02
CA ILE A 360 16.55 -11.34 12.20
C ILE A 360 17.22 -11.87 13.48
N SER A 361 17.77 -10.96 14.26
CA SER A 361 18.37 -11.19 15.59
C SER A 361 17.91 -10.09 16.56
N LYS A 362 18.18 -10.26 17.85
CA LYS A 362 17.87 -9.24 18.87
C LYS A 362 18.82 -8.05 18.76
#